data_8d08b253b5f804e45a1b541f63174e69
#
_entry.id   8d08b253b5f804e45a1b541f63174e69
#
_cell.length_a   1.000
_cell.length_b   1.000
_cell.length_c   1.000
_cell.angle_alpha   90.00
_cell.angle_beta   90.00
_cell.angle_gamma   90.00
#
_symmetry.space_group_name_H-M   'P 1'
#
loop_
_entity.id
_entity.type
_entity.pdbx_description
1 polymer ?
#
loop_
_entity_poly.entity_id
_entity_poly.type
_entity_poly.pdbx_seq_one_letter_code
_entity_poly.pdbx_strand_id
1 'polypeptide(L)'
;KAEARNRALTELSRVGLAKRAALYPAQLSGGQKQRVAIARALAMDPKVMLLDEPTSALDPELVGEVLSVIRDLADGGMTMIMATHQMDFARALATDILFMEQGKIIEQGAPDVLLAPGSGTRTSDFCGKLFDLRGTEKSDGPTVSELLTGDLSHDITDDGSESSMIPDAPKKD
;
A
#
# COMPACT_ATOMS: atom_id res chain seq x y z
N LYS A 1 12.72 -24.33 -11.91
CA LYS A 1 13.43 -23.03 -11.70
C LYS A 1 12.90 -21.93 -12.64
N ALA A 2 12.74 -22.20 -13.94
CA ALA A 2 12.24 -21.21 -14.91
C ALA A 2 10.80 -20.73 -14.55
N GLU A 3 9.90 -21.64 -14.23
CA GLU A 3 8.53 -21.36 -13.84
C GLU A 3 8.44 -20.44 -12.59
N ALA A 4 9.17 -20.79 -11.54
CA ALA A 4 9.24 -19.96 -10.32
C ALA A 4 9.77 -18.54 -10.61
N ARG A 5 10.75 -18.41 -11.51
CA ARG A 5 11.25 -17.11 -11.94
C ARG A 5 10.19 -16.31 -12.70
N ASN A 6 9.49 -16.95 -13.62
CA ASN A 6 8.42 -16.29 -14.38
C ASN A 6 7.29 -15.84 -13.46
N ARG A 7 6.88 -16.68 -12.51
CA ARG A 7 5.89 -16.31 -11.50
C ARG A 7 6.34 -15.09 -10.70
N ALA A 8 7.58 -15.11 -10.18
CA ALA A 8 8.12 -13.98 -9.42
C ALA A 8 8.12 -12.68 -10.24
N LEU A 9 8.50 -12.73 -11.51
CA LEU A 9 8.50 -11.55 -12.40
C LEU A 9 7.09 -11.05 -12.66
N THR A 10 6.12 -11.94 -12.84
CA THR A 10 4.71 -11.59 -12.99
C THR A 10 4.21 -10.83 -11.76
N GLU A 11 4.45 -11.36 -10.55
CA GLU A 11 3.96 -10.70 -9.32
C GLU A 11 4.71 -9.39 -9.03
N LEU A 12 6.01 -9.31 -9.35
CA LEU A 12 6.73 -8.03 -9.29
C LEU A 12 6.17 -6.99 -10.26
N SER A 13 5.72 -7.42 -11.44
CA SER A 13 5.06 -6.53 -12.41
C SER A 13 3.73 -6.00 -11.87
N ARG A 14 2.93 -6.86 -11.22
CA ARG A 14 1.64 -6.47 -10.61
C ARG A 14 1.78 -5.39 -9.54
N VAL A 15 2.91 -5.35 -8.82
CA VAL A 15 3.19 -4.33 -7.81
C VAL A 15 4.08 -3.18 -8.34
N GLY A 16 4.23 -3.04 -9.67
CA GLY A 16 4.98 -1.96 -10.31
C GLY A 16 6.50 -2.05 -10.18
N LEU A 17 7.05 -3.24 -9.87
CA LEU A 17 8.48 -3.41 -9.61
C LEU A 17 9.22 -4.29 -10.63
N ALA A 18 8.67 -4.49 -11.84
CA ALA A 18 9.30 -5.31 -12.89
C ALA A 18 10.74 -4.87 -13.17
N LYS A 19 10.99 -3.56 -13.30
CA LYS A 19 12.32 -2.99 -13.58
C LYS A 19 13.31 -3.13 -12.41
N ARG A 20 12.84 -3.50 -11.22
CA ARG A 20 13.65 -3.64 -9.99
C ARG A 20 13.93 -5.09 -9.62
N ALA A 21 13.55 -6.06 -10.46
CA ALA A 21 13.66 -7.49 -10.20
C ALA A 21 15.09 -7.99 -9.94
N ALA A 22 16.10 -7.28 -10.44
CA ALA A 22 17.52 -7.62 -10.24
C ALA A 22 18.15 -6.96 -9.00
N LEU A 23 17.42 -6.06 -8.30
CA LEU A 23 17.96 -5.35 -7.15
C LEU A 23 17.86 -6.18 -5.87
N TYR A 24 18.83 -6.00 -4.99
CA TYR A 24 18.80 -6.55 -3.64
C TYR A 24 17.92 -5.70 -2.71
N PRO A 25 17.36 -6.28 -1.65
CA PRO A 25 16.48 -5.55 -0.70
C PRO A 25 17.12 -4.28 -0.11
N ALA A 26 18.44 -4.25 0.08
CA ALA A 26 19.15 -3.07 0.57
C ALA A 26 19.12 -1.87 -0.40
N GLN A 27 18.85 -2.11 -1.68
CA GLN A 27 18.78 -1.10 -2.74
C GLN A 27 17.36 -0.57 -2.98
N LEU A 28 16.38 -1.02 -2.19
CA LEU A 28 14.97 -0.68 -2.32
C LEU A 28 14.54 0.30 -1.21
N SER A 29 13.66 1.24 -1.55
CA SER A 29 12.98 2.11 -0.56
C SER A 29 12.07 1.30 0.37
N GLY A 30 11.57 1.90 1.45
CA GLY A 30 10.60 1.29 2.36
C GLY A 30 9.35 0.81 1.63
N GLY A 31 8.73 1.67 0.83
CA GLY A 31 7.55 1.33 0.05
C GLY A 31 7.80 0.26 -1.01
N GLN A 32 8.99 0.28 -1.65
CA GLN A 32 9.38 -0.79 -2.59
C GLN A 32 9.56 -2.12 -1.88
N LYS A 33 10.17 -2.16 -0.69
CA LYS A 33 10.29 -3.38 0.14
C LYS A 33 8.92 -3.93 0.51
N GLN A 34 7.99 -3.07 0.89
CA GLN A 34 6.63 -3.47 1.22
C GLN A 34 5.90 -4.05 0.00
N ARG A 35 6.02 -3.42 -1.17
CA ARG A 35 5.45 -3.95 -2.41
C ARG A 35 6.09 -5.30 -2.82
N VAL A 36 7.39 -5.51 -2.58
CA VAL A 36 8.01 -6.83 -2.75
C VAL A 36 7.43 -7.85 -1.78
N ALA A 37 7.15 -7.48 -0.52
CA ALA A 37 6.49 -8.38 0.44
C ALA A 37 5.09 -8.80 -0.03
N ILE A 38 4.31 -7.88 -0.59
CA ILE A 38 3.01 -8.16 -1.22
C ILE A 38 3.20 -9.12 -2.42
N ALA A 39 4.13 -8.82 -3.34
CA ALA A 39 4.40 -9.68 -4.50
C ALA A 39 4.82 -11.10 -4.09
N ARG A 40 5.60 -11.23 -3.00
CA ARG A 40 5.99 -12.52 -2.44
C ARG A 40 4.79 -13.31 -1.93
N ALA A 41 3.84 -12.66 -1.27
CA ALA A 41 2.60 -13.29 -0.82
C ALA A 41 1.75 -13.73 -2.02
N LEU A 42 1.60 -12.89 -3.05
CA LEU A 42 0.88 -13.21 -4.29
C LEU A 42 1.48 -14.39 -5.05
N ALA A 43 2.81 -14.56 -5.01
CA ALA A 43 3.50 -15.67 -5.67
C ALA A 43 3.09 -17.05 -5.13
N MET A 44 2.50 -17.11 -3.93
CA MET A 44 1.94 -18.33 -3.33
C MET A 44 0.54 -18.68 -3.83
N ASP A 45 -0.05 -17.86 -4.71
CA ASP A 45 -1.41 -18.00 -5.23
C ASP A 45 -2.49 -18.10 -4.12
N PRO A 46 -2.50 -17.15 -3.17
CA PRO A 46 -3.38 -17.24 -2.02
C PRO A 46 -4.84 -16.99 -2.43
N LYS A 47 -5.77 -17.69 -1.80
CA LYS A 47 -7.21 -17.40 -1.91
C LYS A 47 -7.62 -16.21 -1.05
N VAL A 48 -6.90 -15.97 0.04
CA VAL A 48 -7.12 -14.86 0.97
C VAL A 48 -5.77 -14.29 1.37
N MET A 49 -5.64 -12.97 1.35
CA MET A 49 -4.45 -12.27 1.82
C MET A 49 -4.72 -11.61 3.17
N LEU A 50 -3.82 -11.80 4.11
CA LEU A 50 -3.86 -11.12 5.41
C LEU A 50 -2.82 -10.00 5.41
N LEU A 51 -3.26 -8.79 5.70
CA LEU A 51 -2.42 -7.58 5.76
C LEU A 51 -2.52 -7.01 7.18
N ASP A 52 -1.40 -7.00 7.88
CA ASP A 52 -1.32 -6.43 9.22
C ASP A 52 -0.51 -5.14 9.16
N GLU A 53 -1.20 -4.00 9.36
CA GLU A 53 -0.62 -2.66 9.34
C GLU A 53 0.36 -2.42 8.17
N PRO A 54 -0.04 -2.63 6.91
CA PRO A 54 0.88 -2.69 5.77
C PRO A 54 1.66 -1.39 5.51
N THR A 55 1.28 -0.30 6.14
CA THR A 55 1.88 1.03 5.94
C THR A 55 2.48 1.66 7.20
N SER A 56 2.38 1.01 8.36
CA SER A 56 2.77 1.60 9.66
C SER A 56 4.25 1.96 9.80
N ALA A 57 5.13 1.26 9.08
CA ALA A 57 6.58 1.48 9.12
C ALA A 57 7.10 2.31 7.93
N LEU A 58 6.21 3.01 7.21
CA LEU A 58 6.55 3.77 6.02
C LEU A 58 6.47 5.27 6.30
N ASP A 59 7.35 6.01 5.61
CA ASP A 59 7.23 7.45 5.53
C ASP A 59 5.90 7.84 4.84
N PRO A 60 5.23 8.93 5.27
CA PRO A 60 3.93 9.35 4.72
C PRO A 60 3.89 9.42 3.20
N GLU A 61 4.97 9.89 2.56
CA GLU A 61 5.10 10.00 1.10
C GLU A 61 5.04 8.65 0.38
N LEU A 62 5.42 7.55 1.06
CA LEU A 62 5.46 6.20 0.48
C LEU A 62 4.18 5.40 0.74
N VAL A 63 3.32 5.87 1.64
CA VAL A 63 2.05 5.18 2.00
C VAL A 63 1.15 5.04 0.80
N GLY A 64 0.99 6.11 0.01
CA GLY A 64 0.12 6.14 -1.17
C GLY A 64 0.46 5.06 -2.20
N GLU A 65 1.76 4.82 -2.47
CA GLU A 65 2.22 3.81 -3.41
C GLU A 65 1.80 2.37 -2.99
N VAL A 66 1.83 2.08 -1.69
CA VAL A 66 1.45 0.76 -1.16
C VAL A 66 -0.06 0.60 -1.16
N LEU A 67 -0.81 1.64 -0.74
CA LEU A 67 -2.26 1.62 -0.73
C LEU A 67 -2.85 1.51 -2.15
N SER A 68 -2.22 2.13 -3.16
CA SER A 68 -2.62 1.97 -4.56
C SER A 68 -2.52 0.51 -5.00
N VAL A 69 -1.42 -0.18 -4.69
CA VAL A 69 -1.27 -1.60 -5.02
C VAL A 69 -2.34 -2.46 -4.33
N ILE A 70 -2.64 -2.19 -3.05
CA ILE A 70 -3.68 -2.93 -2.31
C ILE A 70 -5.06 -2.71 -2.96
N ARG A 71 -5.35 -1.48 -3.42
CA ARG A 71 -6.57 -1.17 -4.16
C ARG A 71 -6.64 -1.96 -5.46
N ASP A 72 -5.60 -1.91 -6.29
CA ASP A 72 -5.56 -2.63 -7.58
C ASP A 72 -5.82 -4.13 -7.38
N LEU A 73 -5.34 -4.70 -6.28
CA LEU A 73 -5.58 -6.09 -5.92
C LEU A 73 -7.05 -6.35 -5.51
N ALA A 74 -7.67 -5.42 -4.77
CA ALA A 74 -9.07 -5.51 -4.39
C ALA A 74 -9.99 -5.40 -5.62
N ASP A 75 -9.72 -4.43 -6.49
CA ASP A 75 -10.44 -4.22 -7.75
C ASP A 75 -10.29 -5.44 -8.68
N GLY A 76 -9.15 -6.13 -8.60
CA GLY A 76 -8.90 -7.40 -9.27
C GLY A 76 -9.59 -8.61 -8.62
N GLY A 77 -10.41 -8.43 -7.59
CA GLY A 77 -11.19 -9.48 -6.93
C GLY A 77 -10.43 -10.29 -5.88
N MET A 78 -9.28 -9.82 -5.40
CA MET A 78 -8.55 -10.48 -4.31
C MET A 78 -9.30 -10.34 -2.99
N THR A 79 -9.62 -11.46 -2.36
CA THR A 79 -10.16 -11.46 -0.99
C THR A 79 -9.05 -11.12 0.01
N MET A 80 -9.28 -10.08 0.83
CA MET A 80 -8.30 -9.61 1.80
C MET A 80 -8.94 -9.35 3.15
N ILE A 81 -8.17 -9.59 4.20
CA ILE A 81 -8.45 -9.10 5.57
C ILE A 81 -7.30 -8.18 5.95
N MET A 82 -7.60 -6.96 6.32
CA MET A 82 -6.59 -5.96 6.65
C MET A 82 -6.85 -5.36 8.04
N ALA A 83 -5.85 -5.44 8.90
CA ALA A 83 -5.80 -4.62 10.11
C ALA A 83 -5.12 -3.29 9.77
N THR A 84 -5.77 -2.16 10.06
CA THR A 84 -5.23 -0.84 9.75
C THR A 84 -5.83 0.25 10.63
N HIS A 85 -5.09 1.32 10.81
CA HIS A 85 -5.55 2.59 11.37
C HIS A 85 -5.81 3.67 10.28
N GLN A 86 -5.70 3.30 9.00
CA GLN A 86 -6.00 4.19 7.86
C GLN A 86 -7.50 4.19 7.57
N MET A 87 -8.27 4.95 8.36
CA MET A 87 -9.74 4.91 8.31
C MET A 87 -10.33 5.41 6.99
N ASP A 88 -9.71 6.41 6.36
CA ASP A 88 -10.15 6.91 5.05
C ASP A 88 -9.98 5.86 3.96
N PHE A 89 -8.87 5.11 4.01
CA PHE A 89 -8.64 4.00 3.09
C PHE A 89 -9.62 2.85 3.35
N ALA A 90 -9.84 2.49 4.62
CA ALA A 90 -10.82 1.48 4.99
C ALA A 90 -12.23 1.85 4.50
N ARG A 91 -12.64 3.11 4.68
CA ARG A 91 -13.94 3.61 4.18
C ARG A 91 -14.08 3.48 2.68
N ALA A 92 -13.02 3.79 1.93
CA ALA A 92 -13.05 3.81 0.48
C ALA A 92 -12.97 2.42 -0.18
N LEU A 93 -12.43 1.43 0.53
CA LEU A 93 -12.11 0.12 -0.07
C LEU A 93 -12.84 -1.06 0.57
N ALA A 94 -13.07 -1.03 1.87
CA ALA A 94 -13.62 -2.17 2.57
C ALA A 94 -15.08 -2.42 2.17
N THR A 95 -15.44 -3.70 2.02
CA THR A 95 -16.84 -4.13 1.87
C THR A 95 -17.50 -4.32 3.23
N ASP A 96 -16.71 -4.67 4.26
CA ASP A 96 -17.18 -4.89 5.62
C ASP A 96 -16.09 -4.48 6.62
N ILE A 97 -16.47 -3.91 7.74
CA ILE A 97 -15.57 -3.51 8.83
C ILE A 97 -15.88 -4.35 10.06
N LEU A 98 -14.82 -4.82 10.70
CA LEU A 98 -14.86 -5.53 11.97
C LEU A 98 -14.15 -4.67 13.02
N PHE A 99 -14.88 -4.12 13.98
CA PHE A 99 -14.26 -3.43 15.09
C PHE A 99 -13.96 -4.39 16.23
N MET A 100 -12.70 -4.46 16.63
CA MET A 100 -12.23 -5.39 17.65
C MET A 100 -11.76 -4.64 18.89
N GLU A 101 -12.20 -5.08 20.06
CA GLU A 101 -11.75 -4.61 21.37
C GLU A 101 -11.55 -5.79 22.31
N GLN A 102 -10.42 -5.83 23.02
CA GLN A 102 -10.06 -6.91 23.96
C GLN A 102 -10.17 -8.32 23.36
N GLY A 103 -9.77 -8.47 22.08
CA GLY A 103 -9.77 -9.76 21.38
C GLY A 103 -11.16 -10.25 20.94
N LYS A 104 -12.19 -9.40 21.02
CA LYS A 104 -13.55 -9.71 20.57
C LYS A 104 -14.01 -8.76 19.49
N ILE A 105 -14.79 -9.27 18.54
CA ILE A 105 -15.51 -8.43 17.58
C ILE A 105 -16.68 -7.79 18.34
N ILE A 106 -16.67 -6.47 18.42
CA ILE A 106 -17.70 -5.68 19.11
C ILE A 106 -18.77 -5.20 18.13
N GLU A 107 -18.33 -4.79 16.93
CA GLU A 107 -19.21 -4.31 15.87
C GLU A 107 -18.73 -4.85 14.53
N GLN A 108 -19.71 -5.07 13.63
CA GLN A 108 -19.48 -5.46 12.25
C GLN A 108 -20.51 -4.80 11.35
N GLY A 109 -20.10 -4.35 10.19
CA GLY A 109 -21.00 -3.78 9.18
C GLY A 109 -20.31 -2.97 8.10
N ALA A 110 -21.14 -2.41 7.22
CA ALA A 110 -20.65 -1.59 6.11
C ALA A 110 -19.91 -0.34 6.61
N PRO A 111 -18.85 0.09 5.88
CA PRO A 111 -18.06 1.27 6.23
C PRO A 111 -18.89 2.53 6.45
N ASP A 112 -19.84 2.79 5.57
CA ASP A 112 -20.70 3.99 5.63
C ASP A 112 -21.60 4.02 6.88
N VAL A 113 -21.86 2.88 7.50
CA VAL A 113 -22.63 2.77 8.72
C VAL A 113 -21.73 2.94 9.95
N LEU A 114 -20.65 2.18 10.01
CA LEU A 114 -19.79 2.14 11.20
C LEU A 114 -18.87 3.35 11.33
N LEU A 115 -18.41 3.92 10.21
CA LEU A 115 -17.51 5.07 10.18
C LEU A 115 -18.26 6.41 10.00
N ALA A 116 -19.60 6.40 9.99
CA ALA A 116 -20.37 7.64 9.91
C ALA A 116 -20.15 8.50 11.15
N PRO A 117 -19.80 9.79 11.02
CA PRO A 117 -19.68 10.68 12.14
C PRO A 117 -21.00 10.77 12.93
N GLY A 118 -20.93 10.59 14.24
CA GLY A 118 -22.13 10.70 15.09
C GLY A 118 -23.12 9.53 14.96
N SER A 119 -22.74 8.41 14.37
CA SER A 119 -23.59 7.20 14.29
C SER A 119 -23.89 6.58 15.65
N GLY A 120 -23.17 6.98 16.69
CA GLY A 120 -23.31 6.41 18.04
C GLY A 120 -22.74 5.01 18.19
N THR A 121 -22.00 4.54 17.18
CA THR A 121 -21.26 3.27 17.24
C THR A 121 -19.94 3.42 17.99
N ARG A 122 -19.46 2.36 18.59
CA ARG A 122 -18.15 2.33 19.25
C ARG A 122 -17.02 2.60 18.27
N THR A 123 -17.18 2.12 17.03
CA THR A 123 -16.28 2.37 15.90
C THR A 123 -16.20 3.85 15.55
N SER A 124 -17.34 4.53 15.45
CA SER A 124 -17.40 5.98 15.18
C SER A 124 -16.72 6.80 16.27
N ASP A 125 -16.96 6.45 17.56
CA ASP A 125 -16.32 7.11 18.69
C ASP A 125 -14.79 6.93 18.68
N PHE A 126 -14.32 5.74 18.33
CA PHE A 126 -12.90 5.44 18.21
C PHE A 126 -12.26 6.23 17.06
N CYS A 127 -12.92 6.26 15.91
CA CYS A 127 -12.45 7.03 14.74
C CYS A 127 -12.43 8.53 15.03
N GLY A 128 -13.45 9.07 15.70
CA GLY A 128 -13.48 10.48 16.11
C GLY A 128 -12.27 10.87 16.93
N LYS A 129 -11.91 10.06 17.92
CA LYS A 129 -10.70 10.28 18.73
C LYS A 129 -9.39 10.22 17.92
N LEU A 130 -9.31 9.33 16.92
CA LEU A 130 -8.14 9.26 16.03
C LEU A 130 -8.03 10.50 15.14
N PHE A 131 -9.14 11.02 14.64
CA PHE A 131 -9.17 12.26 13.85
C PHE A 131 -8.80 13.48 14.69
N ASP A 132 -9.30 13.59 15.92
CA ASP A 132 -8.95 14.67 16.84
C ASP A 132 -7.47 14.69 17.17
N LEU A 133 -6.84 13.53 17.36
CA LEU A 133 -5.40 13.41 17.61
C LEU A 133 -4.56 13.78 16.38
N ARG A 134 -5.04 13.51 15.16
CA ARG A 134 -4.35 13.90 13.91
C ARG A 134 -4.58 15.36 13.54
N GLY A 135 -5.70 15.95 13.93
CA GLY A 135 -6.03 17.36 13.66
C GLY A 135 -5.11 18.37 14.35
N THR A 136 -4.26 17.93 15.28
CA THR A 136 -3.20 18.75 15.90
C THR A 136 -1.89 18.71 15.12
N GLU A 137 -1.70 17.77 14.21
CA GLU A 137 -0.59 17.74 13.26
C GLU A 137 -1.10 18.15 11.87
N LYS A 138 -0.80 19.39 11.45
CA LYS A 138 -1.02 19.82 10.06
C LYS A 138 -0.19 18.90 9.17
N SER A 139 -0.82 17.91 8.55
CA SER A 139 -0.19 17.13 7.51
C SER A 139 -0.22 17.96 6.22
N ASP A 140 0.93 18.50 5.81
CA ASP A 140 1.15 19.11 4.49
C ASP A 140 1.22 18.05 3.37
N GLY A 141 0.70 16.84 3.58
CA GLY A 141 0.66 15.77 2.59
C GLY A 141 -0.72 15.63 1.95
N PRO A 142 -0.78 15.09 0.71
CA PRO A 142 -2.05 14.87 0.02
C PRO A 142 -2.98 13.98 0.85
N THR A 143 -4.25 14.34 0.91
CA THR A 143 -5.25 13.54 1.59
C THR A 143 -5.43 12.20 0.87
N VAL A 144 -5.82 11.15 1.60
CA VAL A 144 -6.11 9.84 1.01
C VAL A 144 -7.15 9.98 -0.12
N SER A 145 -8.07 10.92 -0.02
CA SER A 145 -9.04 11.26 -1.07
C SER A 145 -8.38 11.73 -2.36
N GLU A 146 -7.36 12.57 -2.29
CA GLU A 146 -6.60 13.05 -3.47
C GLU A 146 -5.75 11.93 -4.09
N LEU A 147 -5.19 11.05 -3.26
CA LEU A 147 -4.50 9.84 -3.73
C LEU A 147 -5.46 8.83 -4.40
N LEU A 148 -6.74 8.89 -4.05
CA LEU A 148 -7.77 7.99 -4.56
C LEU A 148 -8.43 8.47 -5.86
N THR A 149 -8.40 9.76 -6.17
CA THR A 149 -9.06 10.33 -7.37
C THR A 149 -8.18 10.34 -8.60
N GLY A 150 -6.90 9.94 -8.49
CA GLY A 150 -6.04 9.74 -9.67
C GLY A 150 -5.61 11.02 -10.39
N ASP A 151 -5.81 12.21 -9.80
CA ASP A 151 -5.33 13.47 -10.38
C ASP A 151 -3.86 13.70 -9.99
N LEU A 152 -3.01 12.75 -10.40
CA LEU A 152 -1.56 12.92 -10.43
C LEU A 152 -1.15 13.59 -11.75
N SER A 153 -1.69 14.76 -12.04
CA SER A 153 -1.10 15.68 -13.00
C SER A 153 0.09 16.40 -12.34
N HIS A 154 1.12 15.65 -12.00
CA HIS A 154 2.42 16.23 -11.73
C HIS A 154 3.42 15.70 -12.74
N ASP A 155 3.82 16.65 -13.59
CA ASP A 155 4.90 16.63 -14.56
C ASP A 155 6.01 15.63 -14.22
N ILE A 156 6.04 14.53 -14.99
CA ILE A 156 7.30 13.86 -15.26
C ILE A 156 8.02 14.76 -16.27
N THR A 157 8.68 15.78 -15.79
CA THR A 157 9.72 16.43 -16.58
C THR A 157 10.80 15.40 -16.79
N ASP A 158 10.82 14.88 -18.00
CA ASP A 158 11.90 14.12 -18.59
C ASP A 158 13.17 15.00 -18.52
N ASP A 159 13.99 14.83 -17.49
CA ASP A 159 15.34 15.38 -17.48
C ASP A 159 16.24 14.46 -18.30
N GLY A 160 16.14 14.66 -19.60
CA GLY A 160 17.06 14.13 -20.58
C GLY A 160 18.33 14.94 -20.59
N SER A 161 19.34 14.50 -19.86
CA SER A 161 20.77 14.68 -20.15
C SER A 161 21.60 13.99 -19.06
N GLU A 162 22.29 12.92 -19.34
CA GLU A 162 23.66 12.93 -19.79
C GLU A 162 24.16 11.52 -20.15
N SER A 163 24.51 11.44 -21.40
CA SER A 163 25.48 10.49 -21.96
C SER A 163 26.82 10.74 -21.30
N SER A 164 27.45 9.73 -20.69
CA SER A 164 28.84 9.42 -21.02
C SER A 164 29.52 8.47 -20.01
N MET A 165 30.31 7.59 -20.59
CA MET A 165 31.48 6.88 -20.04
C MET A 165 31.24 5.63 -19.20
N ILE A 166 31.18 4.55 -19.94
CA ILE A 166 31.61 3.22 -19.46
C ILE A 166 33.16 3.21 -19.49
N PRO A 167 33.85 3.01 -18.38
CA PRO A 167 35.28 2.76 -18.44
C PRO A 167 35.56 1.32 -18.85
N ASP A 168 36.47 1.16 -19.80
CA ASP A 168 36.99 -0.07 -20.39
C ASP A 168 37.62 -0.99 -19.32
N ALA A 169 37.38 -2.28 -19.44
CA ALA A 169 37.95 -3.30 -18.57
C ALA A 169 39.42 -3.53 -18.91
N PRO A 170 40.32 -3.77 -17.93
CA PRO A 170 41.71 -4.06 -18.21
C PRO A 170 41.89 -5.45 -18.83
N LYS A 171 42.60 -5.52 -19.95
CA LYS A 171 43.10 -6.74 -20.58
C LYS A 171 44.09 -7.42 -19.64
N LYS A 172 43.91 -8.71 -19.40
CA LYS A 172 44.92 -9.57 -18.78
C LYS A 172 45.89 -9.99 -19.84
N ASP A 173 47.17 -9.71 -19.61
CA ASP A 173 48.30 -10.47 -20.11
C ASP A 173 48.50 -11.71 -19.25
#